data_f560e0b85c4bde1ac3b112e0e7b00f26
#
_entry.id   f560e0b85c4bde1ac3b112e0e7b00f26
#
_cell.length_a   1.000
_cell.length_b   1.000
_cell.length_c   1.000
_cell.angle_alpha   90.00
_cell.angle_beta   90.00
_cell.angle_gamma   90.00
#
_symmetry.space_group_name_H-M   'P 1'
#
loop_
_entity.id
_entity.type
_entity.pdbx_description
1 polymer ?
#
loop_
_entity_poly.entity_id
_entity_poly.type
_entity_poly.pdbx_seq_one_letter_code
_entity_poly.pdbx_strand_id
1 'polypeptide(L)'
;GHPAILVAVDRCITVRLTEGSRMGRVHSTRYGHGPVTWVRDADGRIVVDRSPYDYVTATIAVMEQLRAERGLAPRYFDLHIDSELDDEDGRKFGLGSSAAVTVAVVAALDEFYQMGLSLTERFRIGLLATVEVAPRASGGDVAASTFGGFVHYVSPDRDALRRTAGAQGVEETLGAPVWRDCRVAQLGPLAGLDLLVGWTGSPASTERLVERVHLERVPGDRGDADAHYEAFLAGARTGVDELVAAWSRDPATVLRVIGSFRTLLQGLGRLRGTRIETDQLRALCDLAEASGAAAKPSGAGGGDCGVALMPHGGAHDGLLDAWRSNGILPLDLSPYPAQRDPRGATR
;
A
#
# COMPACT_ATOMS: atom_id res chain seq x y z
N GLY A 1 -8.21 10.66 7.90
CA GLY A 1 -6.84 10.37 7.43
C GLY A 1 -6.20 11.57 6.73
N HIS A 2 -4.92 11.48 6.44
CA HIS A 2 -4.21 12.50 5.70
C HIS A 2 -4.14 12.09 4.22
N PRO A 3 -4.18 13.04 3.27
CA PRO A 3 -4.08 12.75 1.85
C PRO A 3 -2.68 12.24 1.48
N ALA A 4 -2.63 11.35 0.48
CA ALA A 4 -1.39 10.85 -0.10
C ALA A 4 -1.57 10.59 -1.61
N ILE A 5 -0.46 10.60 -2.36
CA ILE A 5 -0.41 10.06 -3.71
C ILE A 5 0.40 8.77 -3.68
N LEU A 6 -0.16 7.72 -4.22
CA LEU A 6 0.46 6.41 -4.33
C LEU A 6 0.53 5.99 -5.79
N VAL A 7 1.42 5.06 -6.10
CA VAL A 7 1.54 4.47 -7.43
C VAL A 7 1.57 2.95 -7.32
N ALA A 8 0.77 2.30 -8.14
CA ALA A 8 0.93 0.87 -8.39
C ALA A 8 2.00 0.67 -9.45
N VAL A 9 2.87 -0.32 -9.26
CA VAL A 9 3.94 -0.66 -10.19
C VAL A 9 3.71 -2.04 -10.81
N ASP A 10 4.40 -2.32 -11.91
CA ASP A 10 4.23 -3.49 -12.78
C ASP A 10 4.87 -4.79 -12.26
N ARG A 11 5.14 -4.87 -10.96
CA ARG A 11 5.44 -6.14 -10.27
C ARG A 11 4.21 -6.62 -9.53
N CYS A 12 3.82 -7.85 -9.81
CA CYS A 12 2.51 -8.36 -9.43
C CYS A 12 2.59 -9.51 -8.43
N ILE A 13 1.48 -9.70 -7.73
CA ILE A 13 1.15 -10.96 -7.08
C ILE A 13 0.06 -11.63 -7.92
N THR A 14 0.30 -12.85 -8.32
CA THR A 14 -0.66 -13.66 -9.06
C THR A 14 -1.31 -14.68 -8.12
N VAL A 15 -2.63 -14.69 -8.07
CA VAL A 15 -3.42 -15.69 -7.34
C VAL A 15 -4.16 -16.56 -8.35
N ARG A 16 -3.87 -17.87 -8.32
CA ARG A 16 -4.64 -18.89 -9.05
C ARG A 16 -5.52 -19.64 -8.07
N LEU A 17 -6.77 -19.80 -8.42
CA LEU A 17 -7.76 -20.47 -7.60
C LEU A 17 -8.31 -21.68 -8.34
N THR A 18 -8.36 -22.84 -7.64
CA THR A 18 -8.97 -24.06 -8.13
C THR A 18 -9.99 -24.57 -7.11
N GLU A 19 -11.03 -25.25 -7.58
CA GLU A 19 -12.06 -25.79 -6.69
C GLU A 19 -11.50 -26.93 -5.85
N GLY A 20 -11.69 -26.85 -4.52
CA GLY A 20 -11.35 -27.89 -3.55
C GLY A 20 -12.56 -28.77 -3.24
N SER A 21 -12.35 -29.93 -2.62
CA SER A 21 -13.44 -30.90 -2.36
C SER A 21 -13.94 -30.95 -0.92
N ARG A 22 -13.05 -31.01 0.07
CA ARG A 22 -13.41 -31.21 1.50
C ARG A 22 -12.78 -30.19 2.44
N MET A 23 -11.74 -29.53 2.03
CA MET A 23 -11.02 -28.47 2.73
C MET A 23 -10.41 -27.54 1.69
N GLY A 24 -10.06 -26.34 2.09
CA GLY A 24 -9.30 -25.43 1.25
C GLY A 24 -7.83 -25.42 1.64
N ARG A 25 -6.97 -25.00 0.72
CA ARG A 25 -5.53 -24.88 0.92
C ARG A 25 -5.02 -23.56 0.40
N VAL A 26 -4.01 -23.03 1.06
CA VAL A 26 -3.25 -21.86 0.59
C VAL A 26 -1.81 -22.29 0.37
N HIS A 27 -1.37 -22.24 -0.86
CA HIS A 27 -0.01 -22.53 -1.29
C HIS A 27 0.73 -21.22 -1.52
N SER A 28 1.76 -20.97 -0.72
CA SER A 28 2.64 -19.80 -0.86
C SER A 28 4.02 -20.16 -0.34
N THR A 29 5.06 -19.61 -0.94
CA THR A 29 6.44 -19.75 -0.46
C THR A 29 6.63 -19.21 0.96
N ARG A 30 5.75 -18.31 1.42
CA ARG A 30 5.78 -17.73 2.77
C ARG A 30 5.40 -18.66 3.90
N TYR A 31 4.63 -19.74 3.63
CA TYR A 31 4.19 -20.69 4.67
C TYR A 31 5.12 -21.89 4.84
N GLY A 32 6.31 -21.85 4.23
CA GLY A 32 7.30 -22.92 4.33
C GLY A 32 6.97 -24.11 3.44
N HIS A 33 7.30 -25.33 3.90
CA HIS A 33 7.29 -26.54 3.07
C HIS A 33 5.91 -27.21 2.87
N GLY A 34 4.82 -26.53 3.14
CA GLY A 34 3.49 -27.10 2.93
C GLY A 34 2.37 -26.09 2.96
N PRO A 35 1.22 -26.41 2.35
CA PRO A 35 0.08 -25.51 2.35
C PRO A 35 -0.47 -25.28 3.75
N VAL A 36 -1.03 -24.11 3.99
CA VAL A 36 -1.93 -23.85 5.11
C VAL A 36 -3.29 -24.40 4.74
N THR A 37 -3.88 -25.28 5.57
CA THR A 37 -5.22 -25.80 5.34
C THR A 37 -6.26 -25.01 6.12
N TRP A 38 -7.45 -24.89 5.55
CA TRP A 38 -8.56 -24.21 6.19
C TRP A 38 -9.87 -25.00 6.02
N VAL A 39 -10.73 -24.90 7.02
CA VAL A 39 -12.07 -25.47 7.03
C VAL A 39 -13.06 -24.46 7.56
N ARG A 40 -14.36 -24.75 7.46
CA ARG A 40 -15.41 -23.99 8.15
C ARG A 40 -15.81 -24.74 9.41
N ASP A 41 -15.95 -24.01 10.52
CA ASP A 41 -16.56 -24.53 11.75
C ASP A 41 -18.12 -24.67 11.60
N ALA A 42 -18.77 -25.05 12.69
CA ALA A 42 -20.21 -25.20 12.72
C ALA A 42 -20.98 -23.90 12.44
N ASP A 43 -20.39 -22.75 12.74
CA ASP A 43 -20.94 -21.43 12.48
C ASP A 43 -20.57 -20.89 11.08
N GLY A 44 -19.83 -21.66 10.29
CA GLY A 44 -19.38 -21.29 8.94
C GLY A 44 -18.14 -20.39 8.91
N ARG A 45 -17.50 -20.16 10.08
CA ARG A 45 -16.29 -19.35 10.17
C ARG A 45 -15.07 -20.12 9.70
N ILE A 46 -14.10 -19.40 9.13
CA ILE A 46 -12.85 -19.97 8.68
C ILE A 46 -11.96 -20.32 9.87
N VAL A 47 -11.52 -21.59 9.92
CA VAL A 47 -10.53 -22.10 10.86
C VAL A 47 -9.33 -22.60 10.07
N VAL A 48 -8.14 -22.17 10.45
CA VAL A 48 -6.87 -22.56 9.83
C VAL A 48 -6.10 -23.53 10.72
N ASP A 49 -5.37 -24.48 10.12
CA ASP A 49 -4.59 -25.49 10.85
C ASP A 49 -3.32 -24.93 11.51
N ARG A 50 -2.82 -23.85 10.98
CA ARG A 50 -1.64 -23.12 11.47
C ARG A 50 -1.90 -21.63 11.44
N SER A 51 -1.62 -20.96 12.56
CA SER A 51 -1.50 -19.51 12.58
C SER A 51 -0.05 -19.14 12.26
N PRO A 52 0.23 -18.19 11.39
CA PRO A 52 -0.11 -16.84 11.76
C PRO A 52 -1.32 -16.30 10.99
N TYR A 53 -2.08 -15.54 11.70
CA TYR A 53 -3.07 -14.67 11.14
C TYR A 53 -2.34 -13.73 10.18
N ASP A 54 -2.62 -13.86 8.93
CA ASP A 54 -2.02 -13.01 7.92
C ASP A 54 -3.09 -12.43 6.98
N TYR A 55 -2.64 -11.61 6.10
CA TYR A 55 -3.53 -10.88 5.20
C TYR A 55 -4.36 -11.81 4.29
N VAL A 56 -3.82 -12.98 3.94
CA VAL A 56 -4.53 -13.95 3.08
C VAL A 56 -5.69 -14.59 3.84
N THR A 57 -5.44 -15.09 5.06
CA THR A 57 -6.47 -15.73 5.88
C THR A 57 -7.54 -14.74 6.33
N ALA A 58 -7.15 -13.51 6.68
CA ALA A 58 -8.08 -12.44 6.99
C ALA A 58 -8.96 -12.08 5.77
N THR A 59 -8.35 -12.02 4.57
CA THR A 59 -9.10 -11.76 3.34
C THR A 59 -10.09 -12.87 3.03
N ILE A 60 -9.69 -14.14 3.16
CA ILE A 60 -10.59 -15.28 3.01
C ILE A 60 -11.74 -15.17 4.00
N ALA A 61 -11.48 -14.86 5.28
CA ALA A 61 -12.51 -14.73 6.31
C ALA A 61 -13.54 -13.64 5.97
N VAL A 62 -13.10 -12.45 5.56
CA VAL A 62 -13.99 -11.34 5.17
C VAL A 62 -14.81 -11.70 3.93
N MET A 63 -14.20 -12.33 2.92
CA MET A 63 -14.89 -12.75 1.71
C MET A 63 -15.91 -13.88 1.98
N GLU A 64 -15.59 -14.83 2.86
CA GLU A 64 -16.50 -15.89 3.26
C GLU A 64 -17.68 -15.37 4.09
N GLN A 65 -17.46 -14.37 4.93
CA GLN A 65 -18.52 -13.67 5.62
C GLN A 65 -19.44 -12.98 4.61
N LEU A 66 -18.92 -12.21 3.67
CA LEU A 66 -19.69 -11.56 2.60
C LEU A 66 -20.48 -12.58 1.76
N ARG A 67 -19.83 -13.71 1.42
CA ARG A 67 -20.47 -14.82 0.72
C ARG A 67 -21.71 -15.30 1.48
N ALA A 68 -21.56 -15.52 2.80
CA ALA A 68 -22.65 -16.00 3.66
C ALA A 68 -23.78 -14.97 3.77
N GLU A 69 -23.43 -13.68 3.96
CA GLU A 69 -24.40 -12.58 4.03
C GLU A 69 -25.19 -12.42 2.73
N ARG A 70 -24.58 -12.73 1.57
CA ARG A 70 -25.27 -12.77 0.25
C ARG A 70 -26.01 -14.08 -0.04
N GLY A 71 -26.00 -15.03 0.89
CA GLY A 71 -26.68 -16.33 0.72
C GLY A 71 -26.09 -17.22 -0.36
N LEU A 72 -24.82 -16.99 -0.75
CA LEU A 72 -24.13 -17.81 -1.74
C LEU A 72 -23.67 -19.14 -1.12
N ALA A 73 -23.75 -20.23 -1.89
CA ALA A 73 -23.38 -21.56 -1.42
C ALA A 73 -21.90 -21.63 -1.05
N PRO A 74 -21.54 -22.26 0.10
CA PRO A 74 -20.14 -22.43 0.49
C PRO A 74 -19.46 -23.45 -0.45
N ARG A 75 -18.25 -23.09 -0.90
CA ARG A 75 -17.38 -23.96 -1.71
C ARG A 75 -15.99 -23.95 -1.11
N TYR A 76 -15.25 -25.06 -1.21
CA TYR A 76 -13.85 -25.10 -0.88
C TYR A 76 -12.99 -24.78 -2.11
N PHE A 77 -11.85 -24.18 -1.90
CA PHE A 77 -10.90 -23.82 -2.95
C PHE A 77 -9.46 -23.92 -2.45
N ASP A 78 -8.57 -24.14 -3.39
CA ASP A 78 -7.13 -24.06 -3.20
C ASP A 78 -6.60 -22.79 -3.87
N LEU A 79 -5.86 -21.97 -3.12
CA LEU A 79 -5.17 -20.78 -3.59
C LEU A 79 -3.69 -21.06 -3.83
N HIS A 80 -3.18 -20.67 -4.97
CA HIS A 80 -1.76 -20.67 -5.30
C HIS A 80 -1.30 -19.24 -5.50
N ILE A 81 -0.33 -18.82 -4.69
CA ILE A 81 0.13 -17.43 -4.62
C ILE A 81 1.57 -17.37 -5.11
N ASP A 82 1.79 -16.66 -6.22
CA ASP A 82 3.11 -16.36 -6.80
C ASP A 82 3.39 -14.86 -6.65
N SER A 83 4.59 -14.49 -6.18
CA SER A 83 4.99 -13.09 -5.91
C SER A 83 6.22 -12.70 -6.70
N GLU A 84 6.19 -11.53 -7.31
CA GLU A 84 7.34 -10.85 -7.95
C GLU A 84 7.89 -9.72 -7.06
N LEU A 85 7.43 -9.60 -5.80
CA LEU A 85 7.71 -8.48 -4.91
C LEU A 85 8.85 -8.75 -3.93
N ASP A 86 9.56 -9.85 -4.10
CA ASP A 86 10.72 -10.25 -3.32
C ASP A 86 11.93 -10.41 -4.26
N ASP A 87 13.15 -10.21 -3.73
CA ASP A 87 14.38 -10.49 -4.48
C ASP A 87 14.67 -12.01 -4.54
N GLU A 88 15.73 -12.39 -5.25
CA GLU A 88 16.16 -13.79 -5.41
C GLU A 88 16.51 -14.46 -4.06
N ASP A 89 16.91 -13.70 -3.06
CA ASP A 89 17.19 -14.17 -1.70
C ASP A 89 15.92 -14.19 -0.81
N GLY A 90 14.76 -13.84 -1.33
CA GLY A 90 13.48 -13.77 -0.59
C GLY A 90 13.34 -12.53 0.28
N ARG A 91 14.18 -11.49 0.08
CA ARG A 91 14.04 -10.20 0.77
C ARG A 91 13.03 -9.34 0.06
N LYS A 92 12.14 -8.72 0.83
CA LYS A 92 11.12 -7.83 0.28
C LYS A 92 11.69 -6.53 -0.23
N PHE A 93 11.22 -6.10 -1.39
CA PHE A 93 11.51 -4.74 -1.90
C PHE A 93 10.80 -3.62 -1.13
N GLY A 94 9.80 -3.91 -0.30
CA GLY A 94 9.00 -2.89 0.37
C GLY A 94 7.94 -2.24 -0.55
N LEU A 95 7.47 -2.95 -1.56
CA LEU A 95 6.51 -2.48 -2.56
C LEU A 95 5.05 -2.83 -2.22
N GLY A 96 4.71 -3.03 -0.95
CA GLY A 96 3.32 -3.24 -0.53
C GLY A 96 2.78 -4.66 -0.78
N SER A 97 3.62 -5.71 -0.66
CA SER A 97 3.23 -7.10 -0.93
C SER A 97 2.00 -7.59 -0.14
N SER A 98 1.81 -7.11 1.09
CA SER A 98 0.63 -7.46 1.90
C SER A 98 -0.68 -6.94 1.29
N ALA A 99 -0.67 -5.72 0.79
CA ALA A 99 -1.83 -5.14 0.10
C ALA A 99 -2.06 -5.80 -1.26
N ALA A 100 -0.99 -6.04 -2.03
CA ALA A 100 -1.09 -6.69 -3.32
C ALA A 100 -1.71 -8.09 -3.23
N VAL A 101 -1.29 -8.91 -2.24
CA VAL A 101 -1.88 -10.25 -2.04
C VAL A 101 -3.33 -10.16 -1.58
N THR A 102 -3.66 -9.22 -0.69
CA THR A 102 -5.05 -8.97 -0.26
C THR A 102 -5.95 -8.68 -1.45
N VAL A 103 -5.56 -7.73 -2.31
CA VAL A 103 -6.35 -7.33 -3.48
C VAL A 103 -6.48 -8.47 -4.50
N ALA A 104 -5.39 -9.22 -4.74
CA ALA A 104 -5.41 -10.36 -5.65
C ALA A 104 -6.33 -11.50 -5.15
N VAL A 105 -6.35 -11.76 -3.82
CA VAL A 105 -7.26 -12.76 -3.22
C VAL A 105 -8.72 -12.28 -3.29
N VAL A 106 -8.99 -11.00 -3.01
CA VAL A 106 -10.35 -10.44 -3.18
C VAL A 106 -10.83 -10.62 -4.62
N ALA A 107 -10.00 -10.28 -5.61
CA ALA A 107 -10.35 -10.40 -7.03
C ALA A 107 -10.61 -11.86 -7.44
N ALA A 108 -9.76 -12.79 -7.00
CA ALA A 108 -9.90 -14.22 -7.29
C ALA A 108 -11.17 -14.81 -6.67
N LEU A 109 -11.51 -14.43 -5.43
CA LEU A 109 -12.72 -14.93 -4.75
C LEU A 109 -14.00 -14.27 -5.29
N ASP A 110 -13.93 -13.00 -5.71
CA ASP A 110 -15.03 -12.35 -6.41
C ASP A 110 -15.40 -13.10 -7.70
N GLU A 111 -14.39 -13.45 -8.50
CA GLU A 111 -14.60 -14.25 -9.72
C GLU A 111 -15.10 -15.67 -9.39
N PHE A 112 -14.52 -16.34 -8.41
CA PHE A 112 -14.90 -17.71 -8.01
C PHE A 112 -16.35 -17.81 -7.55
N TYR A 113 -16.82 -16.86 -6.75
CA TYR A 113 -18.19 -16.79 -6.25
C TYR A 113 -19.13 -16.01 -7.15
N GLN A 114 -18.62 -15.40 -8.24
CA GLN A 114 -19.37 -14.59 -9.17
C GLN A 114 -20.16 -13.45 -8.47
N MET A 115 -19.49 -12.79 -7.52
CA MET A 115 -20.13 -11.74 -6.71
C MET A 115 -20.36 -10.44 -7.49
N GLY A 116 -19.59 -10.20 -8.55
CA GLY A 116 -19.68 -9.01 -9.42
C GLY A 116 -19.34 -7.71 -8.70
N LEU A 117 -18.29 -7.71 -7.89
CA LEU A 117 -17.87 -6.55 -7.10
C LEU A 117 -17.27 -5.46 -8.01
N SER A 118 -17.64 -4.19 -7.72
CA SER A 118 -16.95 -3.02 -8.29
C SER A 118 -15.52 -2.89 -7.73
N LEU A 119 -14.68 -2.09 -8.39
CA LEU A 119 -13.36 -1.75 -7.83
C LEU A 119 -13.47 -1.11 -6.45
N THR A 120 -14.49 -0.27 -6.22
CA THR A 120 -14.73 0.34 -4.91
C THR A 120 -15.08 -0.69 -3.84
N GLU A 121 -15.91 -1.68 -4.14
CA GLU A 121 -16.23 -2.75 -3.19
C GLU A 121 -15.01 -3.65 -2.94
N ARG A 122 -14.25 -4.03 -3.98
CA ARG A 122 -12.98 -4.77 -3.82
C ARG A 122 -12.01 -4.03 -2.92
N PHE A 123 -11.83 -2.72 -3.12
CA PHE A 123 -11.00 -1.87 -2.26
C PHE A 123 -11.52 -1.87 -0.81
N ARG A 124 -12.82 -1.67 -0.60
CA ARG A 124 -13.43 -1.65 0.74
C ARG A 124 -13.24 -2.96 1.48
N ILE A 125 -13.45 -4.09 0.80
CA ILE A 125 -13.22 -5.44 1.34
C ILE A 125 -11.73 -5.64 1.67
N GLY A 126 -10.84 -5.29 0.76
CA GLY A 126 -9.39 -5.37 0.99
C GLY A 126 -8.94 -4.53 2.18
N LEU A 127 -9.52 -3.34 2.35
CA LEU A 127 -9.23 -2.50 3.52
C LEU A 127 -9.80 -3.09 4.81
N LEU A 128 -11.02 -3.65 4.80
CA LEU A 128 -11.58 -4.38 5.95
C LEU A 128 -10.66 -5.51 6.38
N ALA A 129 -10.23 -6.37 5.46
CA ALA A 129 -9.29 -7.45 5.76
C ALA A 129 -7.94 -6.91 6.29
N THR A 130 -7.45 -5.82 5.73
CA THR A 130 -6.20 -5.19 6.16
C THR A 130 -6.27 -4.67 7.59
N VAL A 131 -7.34 -3.99 7.98
CA VAL A 131 -7.46 -3.41 9.33
C VAL A 131 -7.72 -4.46 10.41
N GLU A 132 -8.17 -5.65 10.06
CA GLU A 132 -8.23 -6.80 11.00
C GLU A 132 -6.83 -7.28 11.40
N VAL A 133 -5.88 -7.31 10.46
CA VAL A 133 -4.49 -7.73 10.70
C VAL A 133 -3.66 -6.57 11.27
N ALA A 134 -3.79 -5.40 10.68
CA ALA A 134 -3.02 -4.20 11.01
C ALA A 134 -3.96 -2.99 11.22
N PRO A 135 -4.52 -2.81 12.41
CA PRO A 135 -5.52 -1.78 12.69
C PRO A 135 -5.08 -0.35 12.39
N ARG A 136 -3.76 -0.10 12.37
CA ARG A 136 -3.18 1.21 12.07
C ARG A 136 -2.78 1.41 10.63
N ALA A 137 -2.87 0.37 9.77
CA ALA A 137 -2.53 0.48 8.36
C ALA A 137 -3.39 1.56 7.68
N SER A 138 -2.76 2.40 6.85
CA SER A 138 -3.48 3.48 6.16
C SER A 138 -4.45 2.98 5.10
N GLY A 139 -4.16 1.82 4.48
CA GLY A 139 -4.90 1.26 3.35
C GLY A 139 -4.54 1.91 2.00
N GLY A 140 -3.55 2.78 1.97
CA GLY A 140 -3.11 3.41 0.73
C GLY A 140 -2.60 2.40 -0.30
N ASP A 141 -1.80 1.43 0.13
CA ASP A 141 -1.29 0.37 -0.74
C ASP A 141 -2.44 -0.50 -1.29
N VAL A 142 -3.49 -0.73 -0.50
CA VAL A 142 -4.71 -1.43 -0.97
C VAL A 142 -5.41 -0.62 -2.06
N ALA A 143 -5.50 0.72 -1.89
CA ALA A 143 -6.07 1.59 -2.91
C ALA A 143 -5.22 1.56 -4.19
N ALA A 144 -3.89 1.71 -4.09
CA ALA A 144 -3.00 1.64 -5.25
C ALA A 144 -3.12 0.29 -5.98
N SER A 145 -3.05 -0.83 -5.26
CA SER A 145 -3.15 -2.18 -5.85
C SER A 145 -4.51 -2.44 -6.49
N THR A 146 -5.60 -1.86 -5.95
CA THR A 146 -6.95 -2.05 -6.52
C THR A 146 -7.18 -1.20 -7.77
N PHE A 147 -6.79 0.07 -7.73
CA PHE A 147 -7.14 1.02 -8.79
C PHE A 147 -6.09 1.15 -9.88
N GLY A 148 -4.85 0.74 -9.61
CA GLY A 148 -3.74 0.88 -10.56
C GLY A 148 -3.35 2.34 -10.82
N GLY A 149 -2.26 2.55 -11.56
CA GLY A 149 -1.76 3.87 -11.89
C GLY A 149 -1.37 4.68 -10.66
N PHE A 150 -1.53 5.98 -10.78
CA PHE A 150 -1.36 6.93 -9.68
C PHE A 150 -2.70 7.21 -9.02
N VAL A 151 -2.73 7.19 -7.70
CA VAL A 151 -3.96 7.30 -6.91
C VAL A 151 -3.80 8.37 -5.84
N HIS A 152 -4.69 9.37 -5.86
CA HIS A 152 -4.88 10.28 -4.74
C HIS A 152 -5.82 9.63 -3.73
N TYR A 153 -5.34 9.45 -2.51
CA TYR A 153 -6.00 8.67 -1.47
C TYR A 153 -6.14 9.44 -0.16
N VAL A 154 -7.31 9.33 0.48
CA VAL A 154 -7.57 9.77 1.85
C VAL A 154 -8.17 8.60 2.62
N SER A 155 -7.50 8.20 3.71
CA SER A 155 -7.94 7.06 4.55
C SER A 155 -9.22 7.37 5.33
N PRO A 156 -10.17 6.42 5.44
CA PRO A 156 -11.29 6.56 6.37
C PRO A 156 -10.83 6.46 7.83
N ASP A 157 -11.74 6.72 8.76
CA ASP A 157 -11.54 6.36 10.17
C ASP A 157 -11.57 4.83 10.32
N ARG A 158 -10.41 4.23 10.55
CA ARG A 158 -10.21 2.77 10.62
C ARG A 158 -10.82 2.15 11.86
N ASP A 159 -10.84 2.87 12.98
CA ASP A 159 -11.47 2.40 14.22
C ASP A 159 -12.99 2.40 14.07
N ALA A 160 -13.56 3.44 13.45
CA ALA A 160 -14.97 3.47 13.10
C ALA A 160 -15.30 2.36 12.10
N LEU A 161 -14.46 2.13 11.09
CA LEU A 161 -14.65 1.08 10.09
C LEU A 161 -14.72 -0.32 10.75
N ARG A 162 -13.78 -0.66 11.62
CA ARG A 162 -13.76 -1.93 12.36
C ARG A 162 -14.99 -2.09 13.26
N ARG A 163 -15.37 -1.05 13.99
CA ARG A 163 -16.58 -1.09 14.84
C ARG A 163 -17.84 -1.32 13.99
N THR A 164 -17.94 -0.64 12.85
CA THR A 164 -19.09 -0.78 11.96
C THR A 164 -19.19 -2.19 11.40
N ALA A 165 -18.09 -2.75 10.88
CA ALA A 165 -18.06 -4.10 10.33
C ALA A 165 -18.38 -5.17 11.39
N GLY A 166 -17.86 -5.02 12.61
CA GLY A 166 -18.17 -5.91 13.71
C GLY A 166 -19.62 -5.86 14.19
N ALA A 167 -20.29 -4.72 14.00
CA ALA A 167 -21.68 -4.53 14.47
C ALA A 167 -22.74 -4.95 13.43
N GLN A 168 -22.50 -4.74 12.14
CA GLN A 168 -23.51 -4.91 11.09
C GLN A 168 -23.11 -5.85 9.95
N GLY A 169 -21.89 -6.40 9.99
CA GLY A 169 -21.37 -7.30 8.95
C GLY A 169 -20.71 -6.57 7.80
N VAL A 170 -20.22 -7.36 6.83
CA VAL A 170 -19.44 -6.87 5.69
C VAL A 170 -20.35 -6.17 4.67
N GLU A 171 -21.41 -6.82 4.22
CA GLU A 171 -22.30 -6.30 3.17
C GLU A 171 -22.85 -4.92 3.50
N GLU A 172 -23.42 -4.75 4.68
CA GLU A 172 -23.97 -3.47 5.14
C GLU A 172 -22.86 -2.41 5.28
N THR A 173 -21.67 -2.83 5.72
CA THR A 173 -20.53 -1.92 5.87
C THR A 173 -20.04 -1.38 4.53
N LEU A 174 -20.16 -2.14 3.43
CA LEU A 174 -19.77 -1.65 2.11
C LEU A 174 -20.52 -0.38 1.69
N GLY A 175 -21.77 -0.20 2.13
CA GLY A 175 -22.60 0.99 1.84
C GLY A 175 -22.61 2.04 2.95
N ALA A 176 -21.99 1.77 4.10
CA ALA A 176 -22.15 2.56 5.31
C ALA A 176 -21.55 3.98 5.21
N PRO A 177 -22.07 4.94 6.00
CA PRO A 177 -21.57 6.32 6.04
C PRO A 177 -20.11 6.46 6.51
N VAL A 178 -19.52 5.44 7.11
CA VAL A 178 -18.12 5.40 7.55
C VAL A 178 -17.12 5.67 6.42
N TRP A 179 -17.50 5.48 5.17
CA TRP A 179 -16.70 5.75 3.98
C TRP A 179 -16.77 7.19 3.47
N ARG A 180 -17.61 8.06 4.07
CA ARG A 180 -17.88 9.41 3.56
C ARG A 180 -16.61 10.25 3.37
N ASP A 181 -15.67 10.14 4.30
CA ASP A 181 -14.42 10.89 4.29
C ASP A 181 -13.27 10.16 3.56
N CYS A 182 -13.51 8.92 3.12
CA CYS A 182 -12.58 8.18 2.30
C CYS A 182 -12.63 8.70 0.86
N ARG A 183 -11.46 8.99 0.30
CA ARG A 183 -11.35 9.39 -1.10
C ARG A 183 -10.36 8.50 -1.80
N VAL A 184 -10.73 8.03 -2.98
CA VAL A 184 -9.86 7.36 -3.92
C VAL A 184 -10.12 7.96 -5.29
N ALA A 185 -9.11 8.62 -5.85
CA ALA A 185 -9.21 9.23 -7.18
C ALA A 185 -7.99 8.84 -8.01
N GLN A 186 -8.20 8.21 -9.16
CA GLN A 186 -7.14 7.93 -10.11
C GLN A 186 -6.65 9.25 -10.72
N LEU A 187 -5.34 9.44 -10.73
CA LEU A 187 -4.67 10.55 -11.42
C LEU A 187 -4.27 10.10 -12.83
N GLY A 188 -4.25 11.02 -13.75
CA GLY A 188 -3.70 10.77 -15.08
C GLY A 188 -2.20 10.44 -15.05
N PRO A 189 -1.60 10.17 -16.20
CA PRO A 189 -0.16 9.96 -16.29
C PRO A 189 0.59 11.21 -15.82
N LEU A 190 1.76 10.98 -15.25
CA LEU A 190 2.66 12.06 -14.83
C LEU A 190 3.25 12.73 -16.07
N ALA A 191 2.99 14.02 -16.24
CA ALA A 191 3.39 14.73 -17.44
C ALA A 191 4.87 15.12 -17.40
N GLY A 192 5.63 14.75 -18.45
CA GLY A 192 7.00 15.21 -18.67
C GLY A 192 8.04 14.74 -17.66
N LEU A 193 7.69 13.75 -16.80
CA LEU A 193 8.57 13.21 -15.78
C LEU A 193 8.56 11.68 -15.81
N ASP A 194 9.71 11.08 -15.53
CA ASP A 194 9.88 9.64 -15.34
C ASP A 194 9.99 9.30 -13.85
N LEU A 195 9.37 8.21 -13.44
CA LEU A 195 9.49 7.62 -12.12
C LEU A 195 10.67 6.65 -12.08
N LEU A 196 11.62 6.90 -11.20
CA LEU A 196 12.73 6.01 -10.91
C LEU A 196 12.63 5.52 -9.47
N VAL A 197 12.93 4.24 -9.24
CA VAL A 197 12.86 3.62 -7.91
C VAL A 197 14.20 2.96 -7.60
N GLY A 198 14.77 3.29 -6.46
CA GLY A 198 15.98 2.66 -5.95
C GLY A 198 15.69 1.92 -4.65
N TRP A 199 16.18 0.66 -4.53
CA TRP A 199 16.09 -0.14 -3.33
C TRP A 199 17.40 -0.14 -2.56
N THR A 200 17.31 0.12 -1.25
CA THR A 200 18.50 0.27 -0.38
C THR A 200 19.06 -1.05 0.13
N GLY A 201 18.44 -2.19 -0.18
CA GLY A 201 18.85 -3.49 0.33
C GLY A 201 18.54 -3.75 1.81
N SER A 202 17.96 -2.76 2.51
CA SER A 202 17.66 -2.83 3.94
C SER A 202 16.15 -2.77 4.16
N PRO A 203 15.50 -3.89 4.55
CA PRO A 203 14.06 -3.91 4.78
C PRO A 203 13.67 -2.98 5.93
N ALA A 204 12.64 -2.17 5.74
CA ALA A 204 12.02 -1.36 6.78
C ALA A 204 10.75 -2.04 7.31
N SER A 205 10.44 -1.80 8.60
CA SER A 205 9.13 -2.12 9.16
C SER A 205 8.33 -0.83 9.30
N THR A 206 7.46 -0.57 8.36
CA THR A 206 6.57 0.60 8.36
C THR A 206 5.76 0.69 9.66
N GLU A 207 5.26 -0.43 10.16
CA GLU A 207 4.50 -0.49 11.42
C GLU A 207 5.33 -0.02 12.60
N ARG A 208 6.56 -0.54 12.76
CA ARG A 208 7.48 -0.14 13.85
C ARG A 208 7.90 1.32 13.73
N LEU A 209 8.08 1.82 12.52
CA LEU A 209 8.47 3.21 12.31
C LEU A 209 7.33 4.17 12.66
N VAL A 210 6.11 3.86 12.22
CA VAL A 210 4.89 4.62 12.55
C VAL A 210 4.62 4.57 14.06
N GLU A 211 4.81 3.41 14.70
CA GLU A 211 4.70 3.30 16.17
C GLU A 211 5.71 4.20 16.90
N ARG A 212 6.97 4.20 16.47
CA ARG A 212 7.99 5.07 17.07
C ARG A 212 7.65 6.55 16.91
N VAL A 213 7.22 6.98 15.73
CA VAL A 213 6.80 8.36 15.48
C VAL A 213 5.63 8.76 16.40
N HIS A 214 4.76 7.82 16.75
CA HIS A 214 3.63 8.07 17.67
C HIS A 214 3.99 7.90 19.15
N LEU A 215 4.91 7.01 19.51
CA LEU A 215 5.22 6.64 20.91
C LEU A 215 6.37 7.44 21.52
N GLU A 216 7.35 7.86 20.75
CA GLU A 216 8.48 8.64 21.26
C GLU A 216 8.08 10.11 21.49
N ARG A 217 7.32 10.32 22.57
CA ARG A 217 7.14 11.64 23.17
C ARG A 217 8.34 11.93 24.05
N VAL A 218 9.16 12.88 23.67
CA VAL A 218 10.24 13.38 24.54
C VAL A 218 9.61 13.94 25.83
N PRO A 219 9.94 13.40 27.01
CA PRO A 219 9.42 13.94 28.26
C PRO A 219 9.96 15.36 28.50
N GLY A 220 9.08 16.35 28.54
CA GLY A 220 9.43 17.72 28.96
C GLY A 220 9.04 18.83 27.99
N ASP A 221 8.75 18.54 26.71
CA ASP A 221 8.49 19.58 25.69
C ASP A 221 7.17 19.31 24.93
N ARG A 222 6.06 19.32 25.66
CA ARG A 222 4.74 18.92 25.13
C ARG A 222 4.12 19.94 24.16
N GLY A 223 4.41 21.23 24.32
CA GLY A 223 3.77 22.27 23.52
C GLY A 223 4.42 22.46 22.16
N ASP A 224 5.75 22.46 22.11
CA ASP A 224 6.51 22.74 20.87
C ASP A 224 6.54 21.53 19.92
N ALA A 225 6.68 20.31 20.46
CA ALA A 225 6.68 19.09 19.65
C ALA A 225 5.33 18.82 18.97
N ASP A 226 4.21 19.11 19.65
CA ASP A 226 2.87 18.96 19.07
C ASP A 226 2.63 20.05 18.01
N ALA A 227 3.06 21.30 18.22
CA ALA A 227 2.97 22.36 17.23
C ALA A 227 3.79 22.06 15.96
N HIS A 228 5.00 21.55 16.10
CA HIS A 228 5.83 21.14 14.96
C HIS A 228 5.24 19.95 14.20
N TYR A 229 4.61 19.00 14.91
CA TYR A 229 3.93 17.88 14.26
C TYR A 229 2.69 18.34 13.49
N GLU A 230 1.88 19.23 14.04
CA GLU A 230 0.75 19.84 13.32
C GLU A 230 1.21 20.65 12.11
N ALA A 231 2.32 21.38 12.23
CA ALA A 231 2.93 22.07 11.09
C ALA A 231 3.39 21.09 10.00
N PHE A 232 3.99 19.96 10.37
CA PHE A 232 4.32 18.88 9.43
C PHE A 232 3.06 18.36 8.71
N LEU A 233 1.98 18.07 9.46
CA LEU A 233 0.73 17.57 8.89
C LEU A 233 0.09 18.60 7.94
N ALA A 234 0.10 19.88 8.31
CA ALA A 234 -0.43 20.96 7.50
C ALA A 234 0.40 21.10 6.20
N GLY A 235 1.73 21.12 6.31
CA GLY A 235 2.64 21.17 5.17
C GLY A 235 2.48 19.98 4.22
N ALA A 236 2.31 18.77 4.77
CA ALA A 236 2.07 17.57 3.98
C ALA A 236 0.73 17.64 3.22
N ARG A 237 -0.35 18.10 3.86
CA ARG A 237 -1.65 18.30 3.17
C ARG A 237 -1.56 19.30 2.04
N THR A 238 -1.02 20.50 2.32
CA THR A 238 -0.84 21.55 1.32
C THR A 238 0.00 21.04 0.14
N GLY A 239 1.09 20.33 0.43
CA GLY A 239 1.94 19.74 -0.61
C GLY A 239 1.20 18.71 -1.47
N VAL A 240 0.36 17.83 -0.89
CA VAL A 240 -0.43 16.89 -1.68
C VAL A 240 -1.46 17.62 -2.55
N ASP A 241 -2.16 18.62 -2.02
CA ASP A 241 -3.13 19.39 -2.80
C ASP A 241 -2.47 20.11 -3.97
N GLU A 242 -1.30 20.73 -3.75
CA GLU A 242 -0.50 21.38 -4.79
C GLU A 242 0.00 20.37 -5.83
N LEU A 243 0.46 19.20 -5.37
CA LEU A 243 0.91 18.12 -6.24
C LEU A 243 -0.21 17.61 -7.15
N VAL A 244 -1.42 17.39 -6.60
CA VAL A 244 -2.60 16.99 -7.38
C VAL A 244 -2.96 18.05 -8.42
N ALA A 245 -2.91 19.33 -8.05
CA ALA A 245 -3.22 20.44 -8.96
C ALA A 245 -2.21 20.56 -10.12
N ALA A 246 -0.93 20.27 -9.85
CA ALA A 246 0.16 20.37 -10.82
C ALA A 246 0.34 19.11 -11.67
N TRP A 247 -0.19 17.96 -11.25
CA TRP A 247 0.17 16.60 -11.65
C TRP A 247 0.38 16.39 -13.16
N SER A 248 -0.58 16.82 -13.98
CA SER A 248 -0.56 16.60 -15.42
C SER A 248 -0.17 17.83 -16.23
N ARG A 249 0.28 18.92 -15.60
CA ARG A 249 0.41 20.22 -16.24
C ARG A 249 1.69 20.97 -15.95
N ASP A 250 2.28 20.78 -14.77
CA ASP A 250 3.42 21.58 -14.31
C ASP A 250 4.49 20.68 -13.65
N PRO A 251 5.38 20.10 -14.46
CA PRO A 251 6.47 19.26 -13.97
C PRO A 251 7.39 19.99 -12.98
N ALA A 252 7.61 21.28 -13.15
CA ALA A 252 8.49 22.06 -12.28
C ALA A 252 7.92 22.16 -10.86
N THR A 253 6.62 22.43 -10.74
CA THR A 253 5.92 22.39 -9.45
C THR A 253 5.94 21.01 -8.83
N VAL A 254 5.73 19.93 -9.62
CA VAL A 254 5.82 18.55 -9.13
C VAL A 254 7.19 18.29 -8.51
N LEU A 255 8.28 18.59 -9.21
CA LEU A 255 9.65 18.39 -8.71
C LEU A 255 9.90 19.18 -7.42
N ARG A 256 9.50 20.45 -7.39
CA ARG A 256 9.65 21.29 -6.20
C ARG A 256 8.91 20.74 -4.99
N VAL A 257 7.69 20.25 -5.17
CA VAL A 257 6.89 19.69 -4.08
C VAL A 257 7.49 18.36 -3.57
N ILE A 258 8.00 17.50 -4.45
CA ILE A 258 8.71 16.27 -4.04
C ILE A 258 9.93 16.61 -3.18
N GLY A 259 10.75 17.60 -3.56
CA GLY A 259 11.86 18.08 -2.73
C GLY A 259 11.41 18.64 -1.38
N SER A 260 10.27 19.35 -1.35
CA SER A 260 9.68 19.86 -0.11
C SER A 260 9.24 18.71 0.81
N PHE A 261 8.69 17.61 0.27
CA PHE A 261 8.35 16.42 1.07
C PHE A 261 9.59 15.75 1.66
N ARG A 262 10.72 15.69 0.95
CA ARG A 262 11.98 15.22 1.52
C ARG A 262 12.36 16.04 2.74
N THR A 263 12.31 17.37 2.63
CA THR A 263 12.61 18.29 3.73
C THR A 263 11.67 18.09 4.93
N LEU A 264 10.36 17.93 4.69
CA LEU A 264 9.38 17.64 5.73
C LEU A 264 9.67 16.32 6.46
N LEU A 265 10.02 15.27 5.73
CA LEU A 265 10.38 13.96 6.32
C LEU A 265 11.65 14.03 7.15
N GLN A 266 12.68 14.76 6.70
CA GLN A 266 13.89 15.02 7.47
C GLN A 266 13.58 15.80 8.76
N GLY A 267 12.69 16.81 8.67
CA GLY A 267 12.20 17.57 9.82
C GLY A 267 11.50 16.69 10.85
N LEU A 268 10.60 15.83 10.39
CA LEU A 268 9.88 14.86 11.23
C LEU A 268 10.85 13.88 11.89
N GLY A 269 11.84 13.39 11.16
CA GLY A 269 12.86 12.49 11.69
C GLY A 269 13.66 13.12 12.84
N ARG A 270 14.08 14.40 12.68
CA ARG A 270 14.76 15.15 13.73
C ARG A 270 13.86 15.37 14.95
N LEU A 271 12.62 15.78 14.71
CA LEU A 271 11.63 16.05 15.76
C LEU A 271 11.35 14.82 16.63
N ARG A 272 11.31 13.64 16.04
CA ARG A 272 10.96 12.39 16.70
C ARG A 272 12.17 11.52 17.07
N GLY A 273 13.42 11.97 16.83
CA GLY A 273 14.62 11.18 17.07
C GLY A 273 14.67 9.90 16.23
N THR A 274 13.88 9.85 15.16
CA THR A 274 13.69 8.65 14.35
C THR A 274 14.39 8.79 13.00
N ARG A 275 15.12 7.77 12.59
CA ARG A 275 15.88 7.76 11.33
C ARG A 275 14.97 7.44 10.15
N ILE A 276 14.17 8.45 9.70
CA ILE A 276 13.30 8.33 8.52
C ILE A 276 14.13 8.23 7.24
N GLU A 277 15.10 9.12 7.06
CA GLU A 277 16.06 9.08 5.96
C GLU A 277 17.36 8.43 6.45
N THR A 278 17.57 7.15 6.10
CA THR A 278 18.80 6.41 6.41
C THR A 278 19.94 6.94 5.55
N ASP A 279 21.19 6.53 5.85
CA ASP A 279 22.35 6.97 5.07
C ASP A 279 22.25 6.52 3.59
N GLN A 280 21.69 5.32 3.34
CA GLN A 280 21.43 4.84 1.97
C GLN A 280 20.31 5.63 1.28
N LEU A 281 19.21 5.93 1.97
CA LEU A 281 18.14 6.77 1.42
C LEU A 281 18.64 8.20 1.16
N ARG A 282 19.52 8.72 2.01
CA ARG A 282 20.15 10.02 1.79
C ARG A 282 21.00 10.00 0.53
N ALA A 283 21.88 9.01 0.40
CA ALA A 283 22.73 8.86 -0.79
C ALA A 283 21.88 8.74 -2.07
N LEU A 284 20.78 7.96 -2.02
CA LEU A 284 19.82 7.83 -3.12
C LEU A 284 19.27 9.19 -3.55
N CYS A 285 18.77 9.96 -2.58
CA CYS A 285 18.16 11.25 -2.86
C CYS A 285 19.18 12.29 -3.32
N ASP A 286 20.38 12.36 -2.68
CA ASP A 286 21.42 13.31 -3.03
C ASP A 286 21.95 13.07 -4.46
N LEU A 287 22.15 11.81 -4.85
CA LEU A 287 22.56 11.44 -6.21
C LEU A 287 21.47 11.79 -7.24
N ALA A 288 20.20 11.56 -6.91
CA ALA A 288 19.09 11.93 -7.79
C ALA A 288 19.00 13.45 -7.98
N GLU A 289 19.11 14.24 -6.90
CA GLU A 289 19.09 15.70 -6.96
C GLU A 289 20.30 16.26 -7.74
N ALA A 290 21.49 15.68 -7.56
CA ALA A 290 22.69 16.04 -8.35
C ALA A 290 22.52 15.76 -9.85
N SER A 291 21.63 14.83 -10.22
CA SER A 291 21.29 14.48 -11.61
C SER A 291 20.09 15.29 -12.16
N GLY A 292 19.58 16.26 -11.41
CA GLY A 292 18.46 17.11 -11.82
C GLY A 292 17.07 16.52 -11.58
N ALA A 293 16.97 15.43 -10.82
CA ALA A 293 15.72 14.87 -10.35
C ALA A 293 15.29 15.48 -9.01
N ALA A 294 14.04 15.23 -8.59
CA ALA A 294 13.62 15.42 -7.21
C ALA A 294 13.32 14.05 -6.58
N ALA A 295 13.81 13.82 -5.36
CA ALA A 295 13.74 12.50 -4.74
C ALA A 295 13.34 12.58 -3.26
N LYS A 296 12.80 11.46 -2.74
CA LYS A 296 12.45 11.30 -1.33
C LYS A 296 12.37 9.81 -0.95
N PRO A 297 12.48 9.45 0.33
CA PRO A 297 12.11 8.12 0.79
C PRO A 297 10.69 7.75 0.34
N SER A 298 10.47 6.51 -0.10
CA SER A 298 9.14 5.99 -0.37
C SER A 298 8.43 5.65 0.94
N GLY A 299 7.15 5.96 1.06
CA GLY A 299 6.34 5.62 2.24
C GLY A 299 6.87 6.27 3.54
N ALA A 300 6.96 5.47 4.60
CA ALA A 300 7.37 5.91 5.93
C ALA A 300 8.88 6.16 6.06
N GLY A 301 9.70 5.71 5.12
CA GLY A 301 11.15 5.74 5.21
C GLY A 301 11.73 4.64 6.10
N GLY A 302 12.93 4.86 6.64
CA GLY A 302 13.61 3.90 7.51
C GLY A 302 14.35 2.76 6.79
N GLY A 303 14.27 2.71 5.47
CA GLY A 303 14.85 1.69 4.59
C GLY A 303 14.00 1.51 3.34
N ASP A 304 13.93 0.26 2.84
CA ASP A 304 13.23 -0.11 1.61
C ASP A 304 13.63 0.76 0.39
N CYS A 305 12.66 1.41 -0.22
CA CYS A 305 12.88 2.17 -1.45
C CYS A 305 12.89 3.68 -1.24
N GLY A 306 13.62 4.36 -2.13
CA GLY A 306 13.42 5.78 -2.44
C GLY A 306 12.85 5.94 -3.85
N VAL A 307 12.13 7.02 -4.06
CA VAL A 307 11.57 7.40 -5.36
C VAL A 307 12.20 8.69 -5.84
N ALA A 308 12.47 8.77 -7.15
CA ALA A 308 12.92 9.97 -7.81
C ALA A 308 12.05 10.25 -9.03
N LEU A 309 11.69 11.50 -9.23
CA LEU A 309 11.06 12.00 -10.45
C LEU A 309 12.08 12.79 -11.24
N MET A 310 12.29 12.38 -12.49
CA MET A 310 13.28 12.98 -13.39
C MET A 310 12.59 13.51 -14.64
N PRO A 311 12.96 14.71 -15.14
CA PRO A 311 12.47 15.18 -16.43
C PRO A 311 12.77 14.19 -17.57
N HIS A 312 11.81 14.00 -18.48
CA HIS A 312 12.03 13.20 -19.70
C HIS A 312 13.28 13.63 -20.43
N GLY A 313 14.12 12.68 -20.82
CA GLY A 313 15.40 12.94 -21.46
C GLY A 313 16.51 13.39 -20.52
N GLY A 314 16.29 13.33 -19.20
CA GLY A 314 17.33 13.52 -18.18
C GLY A 314 18.41 12.44 -18.20
N ALA A 315 19.42 12.58 -17.34
CA ALA A 315 20.56 11.66 -17.27
C ALA A 315 20.24 10.35 -16.50
N HIS A 316 19.22 9.60 -16.97
CA HIS A 316 18.76 8.38 -16.33
C HIS A 316 19.88 7.37 -16.10
N ASP A 317 20.61 6.97 -17.16
CA ASP A 317 21.68 5.96 -17.07
C ASP A 317 22.76 6.39 -16.08
N GLY A 318 23.15 7.66 -16.10
CA GLY A 318 24.13 8.21 -15.17
C GLY A 318 23.66 8.12 -13.71
N LEU A 319 22.41 8.39 -13.42
CA LEU A 319 21.83 8.25 -12.08
C LEU A 319 21.77 6.78 -11.65
N LEU A 320 21.29 5.89 -12.53
CA LEU A 320 21.18 4.45 -12.21
C LEU A 320 22.55 3.84 -11.95
N ASP A 321 23.59 4.24 -12.70
CA ASP A 321 24.97 3.80 -12.48
C ASP A 321 25.55 4.37 -11.16
N ALA A 322 25.24 5.62 -10.84
CA ALA A 322 25.63 6.22 -9.56
C ALA A 322 24.97 5.49 -8.38
N TRP A 323 23.70 5.13 -8.49
CA TRP A 323 23.00 4.32 -7.49
C TRP A 323 23.66 2.97 -7.30
N ARG A 324 23.90 2.20 -8.38
CA ARG A 324 24.60 0.89 -8.33
C ARG A 324 25.97 1.00 -7.64
N SER A 325 26.74 2.02 -8.01
CA SER A 325 28.07 2.27 -7.44
C SER A 325 28.06 2.59 -5.94
N ASN A 326 26.88 3.01 -5.41
CA ASN A 326 26.68 3.31 -3.99
C ASN A 326 25.85 2.23 -3.27
N GLY A 327 25.71 1.03 -3.85
CA GLY A 327 25.02 -0.11 -3.23
C GLY A 327 23.51 0.03 -3.20
N ILE A 328 22.93 0.90 -4.04
CA ILE A 328 21.49 1.06 -4.23
C ILE A 328 21.11 0.32 -5.51
N LEU A 329 20.17 -0.61 -5.41
CA LEU A 329 19.68 -1.37 -6.57
C LEU A 329 18.59 -0.59 -7.29
N PRO A 330 18.81 -0.11 -8.52
CA PRO A 330 17.72 0.42 -9.33
C PRO A 330 16.72 -0.69 -9.63
N LEU A 331 15.45 -0.43 -9.38
CA LEU A 331 14.38 -1.34 -9.76
C LEU A 331 13.80 -0.89 -11.10
N ASP A 332 13.79 -1.80 -12.05
CA ASP A 332 13.11 -1.59 -13.34
C ASP A 332 11.61 -1.74 -13.11
N LEU A 333 10.94 -0.61 -12.95
CA LEU A 333 9.53 -0.52 -12.61
C LEU A 333 8.85 0.56 -13.42
N SER A 334 7.65 0.24 -13.89
CA SER A 334 6.75 1.18 -14.53
C SER A 334 5.44 1.31 -13.76
N PRO A 335 4.75 2.45 -13.82
CA PRO A 335 3.42 2.56 -13.26
C PRO A 335 2.47 1.55 -13.92
N TYR A 336 1.83 0.71 -13.11
CA TYR A 336 0.83 -0.25 -13.60
C TYR A 336 -0.37 0.51 -14.17
N PRO A 337 -0.96 0.08 -15.28
CA PRO A 337 -2.09 0.79 -15.87
C PRO A 337 -3.26 0.97 -14.90
N ALA A 338 -3.90 2.14 -14.97
CA ALA A 338 -5.12 2.41 -14.21
C ALA A 338 -6.22 1.39 -14.55
N GLN A 339 -6.81 0.79 -13.53
CA GLN A 339 -7.86 -0.21 -13.68
C GLN A 339 -9.21 0.46 -14.00
N ARG A 340 -10.02 -0.21 -14.81
CA ARG A 340 -11.41 0.19 -15.07
C ARG A 340 -12.35 -0.69 -14.26
N ASP A 341 -13.44 -0.10 -13.78
CA ASP A 341 -14.46 -0.87 -13.07
C ASP A 341 -15.03 -1.96 -14.00
N PRO A 342 -14.99 -3.25 -13.60
CA PRO A 342 -15.50 -4.34 -14.43
C PRO A 342 -17.03 -4.22 -14.72
N ARG A 343 -17.76 -3.48 -13.92
CA ARG A 343 -19.19 -3.20 -14.12
C ARG A 343 -19.49 -2.07 -15.11
N GLY A 344 -18.44 -1.48 -15.72
CA GLY A 344 -18.57 -0.28 -16.54
C GLY A 344 -18.74 0.98 -15.68
N ALA A 345 -18.45 2.15 -16.24
CA ALA A 345 -18.60 3.43 -15.54
C ALA A 345 -20.07 3.65 -15.17
N THR A 346 -20.48 3.24 -14.00
CA THR A 346 -21.70 3.76 -13.39
C THR A 346 -21.37 5.15 -12.85
N ARG A 347 -22.04 6.14 -13.40
CA ARG A 347 -21.92 7.59 -13.24
C ARG A 347 -21.86 8.05 -11.78
#